data_f4b45ed663328ea82f5cbbf7fcf0f1d6
#
_entry.id   f4b45ed663328ea82f5cbbf7fcf0f1d6
#
_cell.length_a   1.000
_cell.length_b   1.000
_cell.length_c   1.000
_cell.angle_alpha   90.00
_cell.angle_beta   90.00
_cell.angle_gamma   90.00
#
_symmetry.space_group_name_H-M   'P 1'
#
loop_
_entity.id
_entity.type
_entity.pdbx_description
1 polymer ?
#
loop_
_entity_poly.entity_id
_entity_poly.type
_entity_poly.pdbx_seq_one_letter_code
_entity_poly.pdbx_strand_id
1 'polypeptide(L)'
;MRNTRLEETQGGSKIAGRNINNLRYEDDTTLMAESEEKLKSLLTKVKEESKKVGLKLKIQKTKIMVSGPITSWQIDGETVADFIFLGSQITANSDCSHEIKRCLLLGRKVMTNLDSILKSRDICLPTKVHLVKAMVFPVVMYGCEIWTIKKAEHQRIDAFELWC
;
A
#
# COMPACT_ATOMS: atom_id res chain seq x y z
N MET A 1 -10.37 13.09 -13.79
CA MET A 1 -9.95 14.43 -13.28
C MET A 1 -8.81 14.97 -14.13
N ARG A 2 -9.03 16.10 -14.83
CA ARG A 2 -7.98 16.74 -15.62
C ARG A 2 -6.93 17.36 -14.69
N ASN A 3 -5.66 17.17 -15.07
CA ASN A 3 -4.44 17.69 -14.45
C ASN A 3 -4.57 19.14 -13.93
N THR A 4 -4.91 19.32 -12.67
CA THR A 4 -4.48 20.51 -11.96
C THR A 4 -3.01 20.32 -11.65
N ARG A 5 -2.13 20.92 -12.48
CA ARG A 5 -0.70 21.06 -12.19
C ARG A 5 -0.59 21.83 -10.86
N LEU A 6 -0.44 21.09 -9.77
CA LEU A 6 0.23 21.65 -8.61
C LEU A 6 1.68 21.86 -9.06
N GLU A 7 2.08 23.11 -9.18
CA GLU A 7 3.44 23.50 -9.58
C GLU A 7 4.45 22.68 -8.79
N GLU A 8 5.54 22.28 -9.45
CA GLU A 8 6.72 21.61 -8.88
C GLU A 8 7.36 22.51 -7.81
N THR A 9 6.70 22.71 -6.67
CA THR A 9 7.26 23.42 -5.53
C THR A 9 8.27 22.50 -4.84
N GLN A 10 9.38 23.08 -4.41
CA GLN A 10 10.55 22.46 -3.79
C GLN A 10 10.22 21.66 -2.52
N GLY A 11 9.65 20.48 -2.66
CA GLY A 11 9.38 19.56 -1.55
C GLY A 11 8.74 18.30 -2.10
N GLY A 12 9.23 17.13 -1.69
CA GLY A 12 8.78 15.82 -2.14
C GLY A 12 9.96 14.88 -2.38
N SER A 13 9.68 13.60 -2.63
CA SER A 13 10.71 12.62 -2.97
C SER A 13 11.18 12.80 -4.40
N LYS A 14 12.50 12.78 -4.62
CA LYS A 14 13.09 12.79 -5.97
C LYS A 14 13.04 11.38 -6.56
N ILE A 15 12.21 11.18 -7.59
CA ILE A 15 12.13 9.93 -8.33
C ILE A 15 12.52 10.24 -9.80
N ALA A 16 13.54 9.57 -10.30
CA ALA A 16 14.07 9.78 -11.67
C ALA A 16 14.32 11.27 -12.01
N GLY A 17 14.88 12.03 -11.05
CA GLY A 17 15.21 13.46 -11.23
C GLY A 17 14.01 14.42 -11.13
N ARG A 18 12.79 13.92 -10.90
CA ARG A 18 11.58 14.75 -10.71
C ARG A 18 11.17 14.77 -9.26
N ASN A 19 10.76 15.92 -8.75
CA ASN A 19 10.17 16.05 -7.43
C ASN A 19 8.70 15.58 -7.49
N ILE A 20 8.37 14.51 -6.75
CA ILE A 20 7.02 14.02 -6.61
C ILE A 20 6.55 14.38 -5.20
N ASN A 21 5.56 15.26 -5.12
CA ASN A 21 4.96 15.71 -3.86
C ASN A 21 3.52 15.23 -3.67
N ASN A 22 2.92 14.64 -4.70
CA ASN A 22 1.59 14.04 -4.62
C ASN A 22 1.47 12.86 -5.57
N LEU A 23 0.71 11.85 -5.12
CA LEU A 23 0.27 10.71 -5.92
C LEU A 23 -1.25 10.65 -5.83
N ARG A 24 -1.91 10.41 -6.95
CA ARG A 24 -3.38 10.34 -7.02
C ARG A 24 -3.79 9.06 -7.72
N TYR A 25 -4.72 8.36 -7.09
CA TYR A 25 -5.36 7.19 -7.65
C TYR A 25 -6.85 7.25 -7.33
N GLU A 26 -7.68 7.49 -8.34
CA GLU A 26 -9.13 7.70 -8.19
C GLU A 26 -9.45 8.77 -7.13
N ASP A 27 -10.03 8.36 -6.00
CA ASP A 27 -10.39 9.24 -4.87
C ASP A 27 -9.26 9.34 -3.83
N ASP A 28 -8.25 8.47 -3.90
CA ASP A 28 -7.13 8.45 -2.97
C ASP A 28 -6.03 9.42 -3.40
N THR A 29 -5.59 10.27 -2.48
CA THR A 29 -4.51 11.23 -2.72
C THR A 29 -3.48 11.10 -1.60
N THR A 30 -2.23 10.83 -1.98
CA THR A 30 -1.08 10.87 -1.06
C THR A 30 -0.29 12.13 -1.29
N LEU A 31 -0.03 12.88 -0.21
CA LEU A 31 0.83 14.05 -0.20
C LEU A 31 2.14 13.71 0.49
N MET A 32 3.26 14.17 -0.07
CA MET A 32 4.59 13.93 0.47
C MET A 32 5.33 15.25 0.64
N ALA A 33 5.93 15.46 1.82
CA ALA A 33 6.74 16.64 2.11
C ALA A 33 7.84 16.31 3.13
N GLU A 34 8.91 17.07 3.10
CA GLU A 34 10.06 16.94 4.00
C GLU A 34 9.84 17.62 5.36
N SER A 35 8.87 18.55 5.45
CA SER A 35 8.53 19.26 6.69
C SER A 35 7.03 19.40 6.87
N GLU A 36 6.63 19.64 8.14
CA GLU A 36 5.23 19.82 8.52
C GLU A 36 4.61 21.04 7.83
N GLU A 37 5.34 22.17 7.76
CA GLU A 37 4.86 23.41 7.16
C GLU A 37 4.57 23.22 5.67
N LYS A 38 5.47 22.51 4.96
CA LYS A 38 5.27 22.18 3.54
C LYS A 38 4.06 21.28 3.37
N LEU A 39 3.89 20.26 4.23
CA LEU A 39 2.73 19.38 4.17
C LEU A 39 1.41 20.11 4.43
N LYS A 40 1.38 21.00 5.43
CA LYS A 40 0.23 21.90 5.71
C LYS A 40 -0.12 22.76 4.49
N SER A 41 0.87 23.36 3.87
CA SER A 41 0.69 24.18 2.67
C SER A 41 0.09 23.37 1.51
N LEU A 42 0.62 22.16 1.25
CA LEU A 42 0.09 21.26 0.23
C LEU A 42 -1.36 20.84 0.53
N LEU A 43 -1.65 20.46 1.78
CA LEU A 43 -3.00 20.07 2.20
C LEU A 43 -4.00 21.21 2.03
N THR A 44 -3.62 22.44 2.40
CA THR A 44 -4.46 23.62 2.22
C THR A 44 -4.77 23.87 0.74
N LYS A 45 -3.76 23.82 -0.13
CA LYS A 45 -3.95 23.94 -1.58
C LYS A 45 -4.90 22.86 -2.13
N VAL A 46 -4.70 21.60 -1.74
CA VAL A 46 -5.58 20.50 -2.18
C VAL A 46 -7.01 20.71 -1.67
N LYS A 47 -7.18 21.18 -0.43
CA LYS A 47 -8.50 21.49 0.16
C LYS A 47 -9.23 22.61 -0.60
N GLU A 48 -8.51 23.66 -0.98
CA GLU A 48 -9.05 24.79 -1.75
C GLU A 48 -9.43 24.35 -3.18
N GLU A 49 -8.53 23.64 -3.88
CA GLU A 49 -8.80 23.15 -5.23
C GLU A 49 -9.97 22.14 -5.25
N SER A 50 -10.03 21.26 -4.25
CA SER A 50 -11.16 20.32 -4.13
C SER A 50 -12.49 21.02 -3.92
N LYS A 51 -12.51 22.09 -3.12
CA LYS A 51 -13.73 22.91 -2.91
C LYS A 51 -14.22 23.57 -4.20
N LYS A 52 -13.30 24.06 -5.06
CA LYS A 52 -13.66 24.68 -6.35
C LYS A 52 -14.43 23.72 -7.27
N VAL A 53 -14.17 22.43 -7.18
CA VAL A 53 -14.85 21.38 -7.96
C VAL A 53 -15.95 20.66 -7.18
N GLY A 54 -16.35 21.18 -6.01
CA GLY A 54 -17.43 20.62 -5.19
C GLY A 54 -17.06 19.38 -4.39
N LEU A 55 -15.77 19.02 -4.30
CA LEU A 55 -15.29 17.87 -3.53
C LEU A 55 -14.93 18.29 -2.10
N LYS A 56 -15.20 17.40 -1.13
CA LYS A 56 -14.84 17.60 0.28
C LYS A 56 -13.84 16.55 0.73
N LEU A 57 -12.75 16.98 1.32
CA LEU A 57 -11.80 16.08 1.99
C LEU A 57 -12.45 15.47 3.24
N LYS A 58 -12.35 14.15 3.37
CA LYS A 58 -12.80 13.43 4.57
C LYS A 58 -11.65 13.33 5.58
N ILE A 59 -11.56 14.30 6.49
CA ILE A 59 -10.50 14.37 7.52
C ILE A 59 -10.43 13.08 8.34
N GLN A 60 -11.58 12.49 8.69
CA GLN A 60 -11.64 11.21 9.44
C GLN A 60 -10.97 10.02 8.72
N LYS A 61 -10.82 10.08 7.40
CA LYS A 61 -10.12 9.07 6.59
C LYS A 61 -8.68 9.47 6.26
N THR A 62 -8.28 10.70 6.60
CA THR A 62 -6.93 11.20 6.35
C THR A 62 -5.99 10.65 7.41
N LYS A 63 -4.97 9.93 6.97
CA LYS A 63 -3.92 9.37 7.83
C LYS A 63 -2.62 10.11 7.58
N ILE A 64 -1.85 10.32 8.63
CA ILE A 64 -0.54 10.97 8.59
C ILE A 64 0.49 9.96 9.02
N MET A 65 1.48 9.70 8.17
CA MET A 65 2.60 8.85 8.51
C MET A 65 3.90 9.64 8.47
N VAL A 66 4.71 9.47 9.48
CA VAL A 66 5.97 10.20 9.66
C VAL A 66 7.11 9.21 9.72
N SER A 67 8.14 9.43 8.92
CA SER A 67 9.39 8.69 8.98
C SER A 67 10.41 9.49 9.78
N GLY A 68 10.71 9.04 11.03
CA GLY A 68 11.69 9.68 11.91
C GLY A 68 11.14 10.09 13.28
N PRO A 69 11.99 10.63 14.16
CA PRO A 69 11.63 10.99 15.53
C PRO A 69 10.91 12.35 15.57
N ILE A 70 9.65 12.40 15.17
CA ILE A 70 8.82 13.61 15.29
C ILE A 70 7.78 13.38 16.37
N THR A 71 7.80 14.22 17.41
CA THR A 71 7.05 14.02 18.65
C THR A 71 5.69 14.70 18.70
N SER A 72 5.38 15.64 17.81
CA SER A 72 4.06 16.29 17.81
C SER A 72 3.74 16.87 16.42
N TRP A 73 2.59 16.56 15.88
CA TRP A 73 2.05 17.13 14.65
C TRP A 73 0.78 17.90 14.94
N GLN A 74 0.69 19.14 14.39
CA GLN A 74 -0.47 20.01 14.52
C GLN A 74 -1.32 20.04 13.23
N ILE A 75 -1.43 18.91 12.53
CA ILE A 75 -2.25 18.80 11.33
C ILE A 75 -3.52 18.01 11.70
N ASP A 76 -4.67 18.47 11.21
CA ASP A 76 -5.93 17.74 11.33
C ASP A 76 -5.83 16.37 10.63
N GLY A 77 -5.67 15.30 11.39
CA GLY A 77 -5.55 13.94 10.91
C GLY A 77 -5.04 13.00 12.00
N GLU A 78 -5.27 11.70 11.83
CA GLU A 78 -4.77 10.69 12.75
C GLU A 78 -3.36 10.29 12.37
N THR A 79 -2.39 10.45 13.29
CA THR A 79 -1.03 9.95 13.10
C THR A 79 -1.00 8.45 13.31
N VAL A 80 -0.50 7.72 12.33
CA VAL A 80 -0.45 6.25 12.33
C VAL A 80 0.95 5.75 12.03
N ALA A 81 1.31 4.61 12.60
CA ALA A 81 2.57 3.93 12.33
C ALA A 81 2.52 3.13 11.01
N ASP A 82 1.32 2.69 10.64
CA ASP A 82 1.05 1.95 9.42
C ASP A 82 -0.36 2.25 8.89
N PHE A 83 -0.59 2.00 7.63
CA PHE A 83 -1.92 2.04 7.01
C PHE A 83 -1.96 1.23 5.71
N ILE A 84 -3.17 0.89 5.28
CA ILE A 84 -3.37 0.20 4.00
C ILE A 84 -3.59 1.24 2.92
N PHE A 85 -2.71 1.26 1.92
CA PHE A 85 -2.80 2.10 0.73
C PHE A 85 -2.83 1.23 -0.53
N LEU A 86 -3.84 1.40 -1.37
CA LEU A 86 -4.05 0.60 -2.58
C LEU A 86 -3.94 -0.92 -2.34
N GLY A 87 -4.43 -1.40 -1.20
CA GLY A 87 -4.42 -2.82 -0.85
C GLY A 87 -3.13 -3.34 -0.20
N SER A 88 -2.05 -2.54 -0.12
CA SER A 88 -0.80 -2.89 0.55
C SER A 88 -0.62 -2.13 1.86
N GLN A 89 -0.13 -2.81 2.90
CA GLN A 89 0.19 -2.19 4.19
C GLN A 89 1.56 -1.49 4.10
N ILE A 90 1.55 -0.18 4.31
CA ILE A 90 2.75 0.66 4.34
C ILE A 90 3.06 1.00 5.80
N THR A 91 4.34 0.92 6.17
CA THR A 91 4.84 1.22 7.51
C THR A 91 5.84 2.37 7.49
N ALA A 92 5.87 3.18 8.54
CA ALA A 92 6.75 4.35 8.64
C ALA A 92 8.25 3.98 8.64
N ASN A 93 8.59 2.76 9.08
CA ASN A 93 9.97 2.26 9.12
C ASN A 93 10.36 1.43 7.89
N SER A 94 9.51 1.38 6.86
CA SER A 94 9.72 0.58 5.63
C SER A 94 9.92 -0.92 5.89
N ASP A 95 9.43 -1.45 7.03
CA ASP A 95 9.47 -2.89 7.33
C ASP A 95 8.28 -3.61 6.70
N CYS A 96 8.57 -4.46 5.71
CA CYS A 96 7.55 -5.21 4.97
C CYS A 96 7.13 -6.53 5.66
N SER A 97 7.71 -6.88 6.82
CA SER A 97 7.44 -8.16 7.50
C SER A 97 5.96 -8.35 7.85
N HIS A 98 5.29 -7.28 8.24
CA HIS A 98 3.84 -7.31 8.54
C HIS A 98 3.01 -7.54 7.29
N GLU A 99 3.32 -6.84 6.20
CA GLU A 99 2.63 -7.00 4.93
C GLU A 99 2.83 -8.40 4.35
N ILE A 100 4.06 -8.93 4.35
CA ILE A 100 4.34 -10.29 3.90
C ILE A 100 3.51 -11.31 4.69
N LYS A 101 3.48 -11.21 6.02
CA LYS A 101 2.66 -12.08 6.86
C LYS A 101 1.18 -11.98 6.51
N ARG A 102 0.67 -10.76 6.30
CA ARG A 102 -0.73 -10.50 5.91
C ARG A 102 -1.05 -11.17 4.57
N CYS A 103 -0.20 -11.01 3.56
CA CYS A 103 -0.38 -11.61 2.24
C CYS A 103 -0.34 -13.15 2.30
N LEU A 104 0.59 -13.73 3.08
CA LEU A 104 0.64 -15.19 3.29
C LEU A 104 -0.63 -15.73 3.99
N LEU A 105 -1.19 -14.99 4.95
CA LEU A 105 -2.47 -15.35 5.60
C LEU A 105 -3.64 -15.28 4.61
N LEU A 106 -3.68 -14.27 3.76
CA LEU A 106 -4.68 -14.18 2.69
C LEU A 106 -4.56 -15.33 1.70
N GLY A 107 -3.34 -15.68 1.28
CA GLY A 107 -3.08 -16.84 0.44
C GLY A 107 -3.57 -18.14 1.07
N ARG A 108 -3.31 -18.36 2.37
CA ARG A 108 -3.86 -19.54 3.09
C ARG A 108 -5.38 -19.56 3.10
N LYS A 109 -6.03 -18.43 3.28
CA LYS A 109 -7.48 -18.32 3.21
C LYS A 109 -8.02 -18.70 1.82
N VAL A 110 -7.37 -18.26 0.75
CA VAL A 110 -7.73 -18.63 -0.62
C VAL A 110 -7.54 -20.14 -0.83
N MET A 111 -6.41 -20.72 -0.38
CA MET A 111 -6.19 -22.18 -0.44
C MET A 111 -7.30 -22.94 0.28
N THR A 112 -7.71 -22.52 1.47
CA THR A 112 -8.82 -23.14 2.21
C THR A 112 -10.13 -23.08 1.43
N ASN A 113 -10.41 -21.97 0.74
CA ASN A 113 -11.60 -21.85 -0.10
C ASN A 113 -11.57 -22.78 -1.32
N LEU A 114 -10.38 -23.18 -1.78
CA LEU A 114 -10.18 -24.13 -2.89
C LEU A 114 -10.13 -25.59 -2.44
N ASP A 115 -10.21 -25.88 -1.14
CA ASP A 115 -9.97 -27.21 -0.56
C ASP A 115 -10.85 -28.31 -1.18
N SER A 116 -12.12 -28.03 -1.45
CA SER A 116 -13.03 -28.97 -2.09
C SER A 116 -12.59 -29.37 -3.51
N ILE A 117 -12.08 -28.41 -4.28
CA ILE A 117 -11.57 -28.60 -5.63
C ILE A 117 -10.23 -29.35 -5.59
N LEU A 118 -9.35 -28.94 -4.70
CA LEU A 118 -8.01 -29.52 -4.57
C LEU A 118 -8.04 -30.96 -4.07
N LYS A 119 -9.03 -31.35 -3.26
CA LYS A 119 -9.27 -32.72 -2.78
C LYS A 119 -10.04 -33.61 -3.76
N SER A 120 -10.69 -33.02 -4.78
CA SER A 120 -11.42 -33.80 -5.77
C SER A 120 -10.49 -34.76 -6.52
N ARG A 121 -10.95 -36.04 -6.70
CA ARG A 121 -10.22 -37.04 -7.49
C ARG A 121 -10.45 -36.89 -8.99
N ASP A 122 -11.50 -36.18 -9.39
CA ASP A 122 -11.88 -36.00 -10.80
C ASP A 122 -11.03 -34.95 -11.50
N ILE A 123 -10.29 -34.17 -10.74
CA ILE A 123 -9.45 -33.09 -11.27
C ILE A 123 -7.97 -33.52 -11.26
N CYS A 124 -7.36 -33.52 -12.44
CA CYS A 124 -5.97 -33.93 -12.60
C CYS A 124 -5.00 -32.95 -11.92
N LEU A 125 -3.84 -33.45 -11.49
CA LEU A 125 -2.84 -32.65 -10.76
C LEU A 125 -2.36 -31.39 -11.52
N PRO A 126 -2.09 -31.42 -12.84
CA PRO A 126 -1.70 -30.22 -13.58
C PRO A 126 -2.74 -29.09 -13.49
N THR A 127 -4.03 -29.42 -13.52
CA THR A 127 -5.12 -28.43 -13.38
C THR A 127 -5.13 -27.83 -11.96
N LYS A 128 -4.93 -28.64 -10.92
CA LYS A 128 -4.82 -28.16 -9.54
C LYS A 128 -3.65 -27.20 -9.36
N VAL A 129 -2.49 -27.55 -9.89
CA VAL A 129 -1.29 -26.67 -9.86
C VAL A 129 -1.55 -25.38 -10.61
N HIS A 130 -2.19 -25.44 -11.77
CA HIS A 130 -2.55 -24.24 -12.53
C HIS A 130 -3.52 -23.34 -11.74
N LEU A 131 -4.52 -23.93 -11.09
CA LEU A 131 -5.48 -23.21 -10.26
C LEU A 131 -4.79 -22.47 -9.09
N VAL A 132 -3.91 -23.17 -8.39
CA VAL A 132 -3.11 -22.55 -7.29
C VAL A 132 -2.28 -21.38 -7.83
N LYS A 133 -1.57 -21.58 -8.93
CA LYS A 133 -0.76 -20.51 -9.57
C LYS A 133 -1.61 -19.33 -10.02
N ALA A 134 -2.81 -19.55 -10.51
CA ALA A 134 -3.67 -18.48 -11.03
C ALA A 134 -4.43 -17.73 -9.91
N MET A 135 -4.76 -18.39 -8.80
CA MET A 135 -5.63 -17.79 -7.78
C MET A 135 -4.92 -17.46 -6.47
N VAL A 136 -3.94 -18.24 -6.06
CA VAL A 136 -3.26 -18.07 -4.76
C VAL A 136 -2.05 -17.17 -4.89
N PHE A 137 -1.15 -17.44 -5.84
CA PHE A 137 0.08 -16.66 -5.99
C PHE A 137 -0.15 -15.16 -6.27
N PRO A 138 -1.12 -14.74 -7.12
CA PRO A 138 -1.37 -13.31 -7.31
C PRO A 138 -1.81 -12.59 -6.04
N VAL A 139 -2.50 -13.28 -5.13
CA VAL A 139 -2.91 -12.71 -3.83
C VAL A 139 -1.71 -12.57 -2.90
N VAL A 140 -0.83 -13.58 -2.86
CA VAL A 140 0.35 -13.58 -2.00
C VAL A 140 1.39 -12.59 -2.48
N MET A 141 1.60 -12.48 -3.78
CA MET A 141 2.63 -11.63 -4.40
C MET A 141 2.12 -10.22 -4.74
N TYR A 142 0.92 -9.86 -4.30
CA TYR A 142 0.38 -8.52 -4.54
C TYR A 142 1.24 -7.45 -3.85
N GLY A 143 1.75 -6.49 -4.62
CA GLY A 143 2.61 -5.42 -4.13
C GLY A 143 4.04 -5.86 -3.77
N CYS A 144 4.47 -7.08 -4.16
CA CYS A 144 5.80 -7.60 -3.80
C CYS A 144 6.97 -6.79 -4.38
N GLU A 145 6.73 -5.97 -5.41
CA GLU A 145 7.71 -5.09 -6.02
C GLU A 145 8.26 -4.02 -5.07
N ILE A 146 7.50 -3.69 -4.02
CA ILE A 146 7.94 -2.72 -2.99
C ILE A 146 8.56 -3.38 -1.77
N TRP A 147 8.62 -4.72 -1.70
CA TRP A 147 9.10 -5.41 -0.51
C TRP A 147 10.62 -5.39 -0.41
N THR A 148 11.14 -4.94 0.72
CA THR A 148 12.53 -5.17 1.12
C THR A 148 12.60 -6.48 1.88
N ILE A 149 12.91 -7.58 1.15
CA ILE A 149 12.83 -8.93 1.69
C ILE A 149 14.10 -9.25 2.48
N LYS A 150 13.96 -9.57 3.76
CA LYS A 150 15.03 -10.11 4.63
C LYS A 150 15.08 -11.64 4.52
N LYS A 151 16.18 -12.27 4.95
CA LYS A 151 16.33 -13.73 4.91
C LYS A 151 15.18 -14.49 5.59
N ALA A 152 14.68 -13.98 6.71
CA ALA A 152 13.58 -14.60 7.43
C ALA A 152 12.25 -14.57 6.66
N GLU A 153 12.01 -13.52 5.88
CA GLU A 153 10.83 -13.39 5.02
C GLU A 153 10.91 -14.32 3.81
N HIS A 154 12.09 -14.47 3.20
CA HIS A 154 12.35 -15.47 2.17
C HIS A 154 11.96 -16.87 2.66
N GLN A 155 12.47 -17.28 3.81
CA GLN A 155 12.16 -18.60 4.40
C GLN A 155 10.65 -18.81 4.63
N ARG A 156 9.91 -17.74 4.98
CA ARG A 156 8.44 -17.82 5.16
C ARG A 156 7.71 -17.98 3.83
N ILE A 157 8.16 -17.29 2.80
CA ILE A 157 7.60 -17.40 1.44
C ILE A 157 7.86 -18.79 0.89
N ASP A 158 9.08 -19.29 0.99
CA ASP A 158 9.47 -20.64 0.56
C ASP A 158 8.66 -21.70 1.30
N ALA A 159 8.52 -21.56 2.63
CA ALA A 159 7.70 -22.48 3.42
C ALA A 159 6.21 -22.46 3.03
N PHE A 160 5.70 -21.32 2.63
CA PHE A 160 4.34 -21.19 2.11
C PHE A 160 4.21 -21.87 0.74
N GLU A 161 5.17 -21.67 -0.16
CA GLU A 161 5.19 -22.32 -1.48
C GLU A 161 5.22 -23.84 -1.36
N LEU A 162 6.07 -24.36 -0.46
CA LEU A 162 6.13 -25.81 -0.18
C LEU A 162 4.85 -26.37 0.45
N TRP A 163 4.12 -25.55 1.19
CA TRP A 163 2.85 -25.94 1.80
C TRP A 163 1.71 -26.00 0.77
N CYS A 164 1.73 -25.17 -0.29
CA CYS A 164 0.74 -25.17 -1.35
C CYS A 164 0.77 -26.43 -2.19
#